data_4fd77441cff8f9e059b96e5ad69ec3d1
#
_entry.id   4fd77441cff8f9e059b96e5ad69ec3d1
#
_cell.length_a   1.000
_cell.length_b   1.000
_cell.length_c   1.000
_cell.angle_alpha   90.00
_cell.angle_beta   90.00
_cell.angle_gamma   90.00
#
_symmetry.space_group_name_H-M   'P 1'
#
loop_
_entity.id
_entity.type
_entity.pdbx_description
1 polymer ?
#
loop_
_entity_poly.entity_id
_entity_poly.type
_entity_poly.pdbx_seq_one_letter_code
_entity_poly.pdbx_strand_id
1 'polypeptide(L)'
;SGFQNLQPGMNYYPFYQEAQTRQIADWLIGMNASPLYTLNLQQKGVQGTFSLGRVQTPTLYLIFQRQEAIENFKKEPFFEVEASIKVNQGSFKGVLSPTQRFKTQEELLAFVSSKQAKIGNQEGRIADVQTKEKKTNSPSLFSLSSLQSKVNQLYKATASQTLKAMQGLYEAKLLSYPRTDTPFITENEFAYLKANFGKYSGFLGLDLEMVQTEPRKRYVDGSKVQEHHAIIPTKQVPTESALAKMDDLQRKIYALVVKTTVAMFLPDYLYEETKIQTKVADLLFQSIGKTPKQEGWKILFKQQTKEEKEDVQTLPLVIIGEHAEVDVKSAEKETQPPKAFTEGTLLTAMKTANKTVDDEEAIKILQEVEGIGTEATRASIIEALKQKEYIQVIKNKLVVTEKGKLLCQAVESQHLLTSAEMTAKWETYLKKIGKREGNQENFITNIKKFIVHLLEAVPNDIEKLNFSDYQEQKEKEAEKSIVGKCPKCGNNIVLKKSF
;
A
#
# COMPACT_ATOMS: atom_id res chain seq x y z
N SER A 1 -37.72 -0.47 -16.14
CA SER A 1 -37.61 -0.06 -14.75
C SER A 1 -37.38 -1.30 -13.88
N GLY A 2 -36.62 -1.20 -12.78
CA GLY A 2 -36.35 -2.33 -11.88
C GLY A 2 -37.62 -2.97 -11.28
N PHE A 3 -38.66 -2.17 -11.06
CA PHE A 3 -39.96 -2.67 -10.59
C PHE A 3 -40.70 -3.58 -11.59
N GLN A 4 -40.41 -3.48 -12.88
CA GLN A 4 -41.01 -4.33 -13.90
C GLN A 4 -40.31 -5.70 -14.03
N ASN A 5 -39.07 -5.84 -13.45
CA ASN A 5 -38.23 -7.00 -13.55
C ASN A 5 -37.92 -7.62 -12.16
N LEU A 6 -38.85 -7.50 -11.22
CA LEU A 6 -38.72 -8.06 -9.88
C LEU A 6 -38.62 -9.60 -9.99
N GLN A 7 -37.60 -10.15 -9.33
CA GLN A 7 -37.41 -11.60 -9.19
C GLN A 7 -37.94 -12.08 -7.84
N PRO A 8 -38.37 -13.34 -7.72
CA PRO A 8 -38.74 -13.92 -6.43
C PRO A 8 -37.60 -13.79 -5.40
N GLY A 9 -37.90 -13.36 -4.18
CA GLY A 9 -36.91 -13.15 -3.12
C GLY A 9 -36.07 -14.39 -2.82
N MET A 10 -36.63 -15.59 -3.02
CA MET A 10 -35.90 -16.88 -2.86
C MET A 10 -34.71 -17.04 -3.83
N ASN A 11 -34.69 -16.32 -4.94
CA ASN A 11 -33.53 -16.34 -5.84
C ASN A 11 -32.28 -15.71 -5.18
N TYR A 12 -32.50 -14.79 -4.22
CA TYR A 12 -31.45 -14.09 -3.49
C TYR A 12 -31.13 -14.73 -2.12
N TYR A 13 -31.82 -15.79 -1.74
CA TYR A 13 -31.59 -16.49 -0.48
C TYR A 13 -30.14 -16.98 -0.30
N PRO A 14 -29.43 -17.47 -1.33
CA PRO A 14 -28.01 -17.83 -1.18
C PRO A 14 -27.10 -16.70 -0.76
N PHE A 15 -27.36 -15.46 -1.23
CA PHE A 15 -26.59 -14.27 -0.78
C PHE A 15 -26.85 -13.95 0.68
N TYR A 16 -28.10 -14.14 1.15
CA TYR A 16 -28.43 -14.03 2.56
C TYR A 16 -27.67 -15.10 3.37
N GLN A 17 -27.64 -16.35 2.91
CA GLN A 17 -26.88 -17.42 3.56
C GLN A 17 -25.38 -17.11 3.61
N GLU A 18 -24.81 -16.59 2.54
CA GLU A 18 -23.40 -16.15 2.52
C GLU A 18 -23.13 -15.09 3.60
N ALA A 19 -23.94 -14.03 3.64
CA ALA A 19 -23.80 -12.95 4.62
C ALA A 19 -23.99 -13.44 6.06
N GLN A 20 -25.02 -14.25 6.31
CA GLN A 20 -25.30 -14.82 7.61
C GLN A 20 -24.18 -15.78 8.07
N THR A 21 -23.65 -16.60 7.16
CA THR A 21 -22.55 -17.52 7.47
C THR A 21 -21.30 -16.74 7.89
N ARG A 22 -20.99 -15.67 7.17
CA ARG A 22 -19.87 -14.76 7.50
C ARG A 22 -20.05 -14.18 8.89
N GLN A 23 -21.23 -13.64 9.18
CA GLN A 23 -21.54 -13.04 10.47
C GLN A 23 -21.42 -14.05 11.64
N ILE A 24 -21.97 -15.25 11.47
CA ILE A 24 -21.90 -16.31 12.49
C ILE A 24 -20.44 -16.73 12.72
N ALA A 25 -19.66 -16.95 11.64
CA ALA A 25 -18.26 -17.35 11.76
C ALA A 25 -17.41 -16.29 12.45
N ASP A 26 -17.55 -15.02 12.07
CA ASP A 26 -16.82 -13.90 12.69
C ASP A 26 -17.20 -13.76 14.18
N TRP A 27 -18.48 -13.91 14.51
CA TRP A 27 -18.97 -13.90 15.89
C TRP A 27 -18.43 -15.06 16.71
N LEU A 28 -18.49 -16.29 16.20
CA LEU A 28 -18.00 -17.49 16.89
C LEU A 28 -16.51 -17.37 17.22
N ILE A 29 -15.69 -16.92 16.28
CA ILE A 29 -14.25 -16.74 16.51
C ILE A 29 -14.00 -15.61 17.49
N GLY A 30 -14.59 -14.45 17.28
CA GLY A 30 -14.39 -13.30 18.15
C GLY A 30 -14.76 -13.57 19.60
N MET A 31 -15.91 -14.21 19.82
CA MET A 31 -16.45 -14.49 21.17
C MET A 31 -15.75 -15.63 21.90
N ASN A 32 -15.10 -16.56 21.19
CA ASN A 32 -14.38 -17.66 21.83
C ASN A 32 -12.87 -17.40 21.90
N ALA A 33 -12.24 -16.96 20.81
CA ALA A 33 -10.80 -16.73 20.80
C ALA A 33 -10.38 -15.54 21.68
N SER A 34 -11.16 -14.43 21.68
CA SER A 34 -10.77 -13.26 22.46
C SER A 34 -10.71 -13.52 23.98
N PRO A 35 -11.73 -14.12 24.62
CA PRO A 35 -11.62 -14.50 26.03
C PRO A 35 -10.52 -15.53 26.28
N LEU A 36 -10.37 -16.53 25.41
CA LEU A 36 -9.34 -17.57 25.56
C LEU A 36 -7.95 -16.97 25.63
N TYR A 37 -7.57 -16.14 24.67
CA TYR A 37 -6.26 -15.49 24.68
C TYR A 37 -6.12 -14.49 25.83
N THR A 38 -7.16 -13.72 26.13
CA THR A 38 -7.15 -12.77 27.25
C THR A 38 -6.86 -13.47 28.58
N LEU A 39 -7.59 -14.54 28.89
CA LEU A 39 -7.44 -15.24 30.16
C LEU A 39 -6.08 -15.94 30.30
N ASN A 40 -5.61 -16.60 29.24
CA ASN A 40 -4.30 -17.26 29.26
C ASN A 40 -3.15 -16.24 29.38
N LEU A 41 -3.20 -15.11 28.68
CA LEU A 41 -2.22 -14.03 28.83
C LEU A 41 -2.25 -13.41 30.22
N GLN A 42 -3.45 -13.20 30.81
CA GLN A 42 -3.59 -12.70 32.17
C GLN A 42 -3.00 -13.66 33.22
N GLN A 43 -3.15 -14.96 33.03
CA GLN A 43 -2.50 -15.96 33.88
C GLN A 43 -0.97 -15.88 33.86
N LYS A 44 -0.40 -15.41 32.75
CA LYS A 44 1.04 -15.13 32.63
C LYS A 44 1.44 -13.72 33.10
N GLY A 45 0.54 -12.98 33.76
CA GLY A 45 0.82 -11.64 34.28
C GLY A 45 0.67 -10.50 33.26
N VAL A 46 0.23 -10.78 32.04
CA VAL A 46 0.00 -9.76 31.02
C VAL A 46 -1.35 -9.08 31.24
N GLN A 47 -1.34 -7.77 31.46
CA GLN A 47 -2.55 -7.01 31.76
C GLN A 47 -3.32 -6.59 30.48
N GLY A 48 -4.64 -6.44 30.63
CA GLY A 48 -5.52 -5.93 29.58
C GLY A 48 -6.41 -7.00 28.95
N THR A 49 -7.21 -6.55 27.97
CA THR A 49 -8.08 -7.42 27.17
C THR A 49 -7.54 -7.52 25.75
N PHE A 50 -7.56 -8.73 25.21
CA PHE A 50 -7.09 -9.03 23.88
C PHE A 50 -8.25 -9.52 23.01
N SER A 51 -8.55 -8.78 21.97
CA SER A 51 -9.61 -9.16 21.04
C SER A 51 -9.02 -9.59 19.71
N LEU A 52 -9.51 -10.70 19.22
CA LEU A 52 -9.13 -11.28 17.95
C LEU A 52 -10.28 -11.17 16.94
N GLY A 53 -9.93 -11.24 15.68
CA GLY A 53 -10.91 -11.26 14.59
C GLY A 53 -10.26 -11.72 13.30
N ARG A 54 -11.04 -12.41 12.49
CA ARG A 54 -10.61 -13.08 11.25
C ARG A 54 -9.85 -12.16 10.27
N VAL A 55 -10.21 -10.89 10.19
CA VAL A 55 -9.54 -9.92 9.31
C VAL A 55 -8.59 -9.01 10.09
N GLN A 56 -8.96 -8.68 11.32
CA GLN A 56 -8.22 -7.77 12.18
C GLN A 56 -6.87 -8.35 12.61
N THR A 57 -6.85 -9.61 13.03
CA THR A 57 -5.63 -10.28 13.51
C THR A 57 -4.59 -10.46 12.39
N PRO A 58 -4.92 -10.97 11.19
CA PRO A 58 -3.97 -11.03 10.08
C PRO A 58 -3.45 -9.65 9.65
N THR A 59 -4.30 -8.61 9.72
CA THR A 59 -3.86 -7.24 9.41
C THR A 59 -2.83 -6.74 10.42
N LEU A 60 -3.05 -6.96 11.73
CA LEU A 60 -2.07 -6.66 12.77
C LEU A 60 -0.77 -7.43 12.55
N TYR A 61 -0.88 -8.72 12.22
CA TYR A 61 0.27 -9.60 12.02
C TYR A 61 1.13 -9.18 10.83
N LEU A 62 0.54 -8.68 9.74
CA LEU A 62 1.27 -8.08 8.62
C LEU A 62 2.14 -6.88 9.06
N ILE A 63 1.59 -6.03 9.93
CA ILE A 63 2.34 -4.85 10.42
C ILE A 63 3.47 -5.33 11.35
N PHE A 64 3.19 -6.31 12.19
CA PHE A 64 4.15 -6.91 13.11
C PHE A 64 5.34 -7.54 12.36
N GLN A 65 5.08 -8.42 11.40
CA GLN A 65 6.13 -9.03 10.57
C GLN A 65 6.99 -7.97 9.85
N ARG A 66 6.37 -6.90 9.34
CA ARG A 66 7.10 -5.80 8.72
C ARG A 66 8.00 -5.08 9.72
N GLN A 67 7.52 -4.87 10.93
CA GLN A 67 8.28 -4.22 11.99
C GLN A 67 9.45 -5.10 12.44
N GLU A 68 9.23 -6.39 12.65
CA GLU A 68 10.30 -7.35 12.96
C GLU A 68 11.35 -7.40 11.84
N ALA A 69 10.93 -7.44 10.58
CA ALA A 69 11.85 -7.39 9.44
C ALA A 69 12.70 -6.11 9.41
N ILE A 70 12.21 -5.00 9.97
CA ILE A 70 12.97 -3.75 10.10
C ILE A 70 13.89 -3.79 11.33
N GLU A 71 13.38 -4.23 12.48
CA GLU A 71 14.12 -4.26 13.76
C GLU A 71 15.27 -5.27 13.72
N ASN A 72 15.06 -6.44 13.09
CA ASN A 72 16.05 -7.50 12.95
C ASN A 72 16.94 -7.35 11.70
N PHE A 73 16.73 -6.28 10.90
CA PHE A 73 17.50 -6.09 9.68
C PHE A 73 18.95 -5.77 9.99
N LYS A 74 19.84 -6.58 9.45
CA LYS A 74 21.28 -6.33 9.48
C LYS A 74 21.71 -5.69 8.18
N LYS A 75 22.23 -4.48 8.26
CA LYS A 75 22.81 -3.80 7.11
C LYS A 75 24.07 -4.53 6.69
N GLU A 76 24.13 -4.86 5.42
CA GLU A 76 25.32 -5.47 4.81
C GLU A 76 25.87 -4.50 3.77
N PRO A 77 27.18 -4.17 3.83
CA PRO A 77 27.81 -3.40 2.80
C PRO A 77 27.93 -4.24 1.52
N PHE A 78 27.84 -3.59 0.41
CA PHE A 78 28.15 -4.15 -0.90
C PHE A 78 28.76 -3.08 -1.81
N PHE A 79 29.46 -3.55 -2.82
CA PHE A 79 30.15 -2.67 -3.75
C PHE A 79 29.58 -2.84 -5.16
N GLU A 80 29.45 -1.71 -5.89
CA GLU A 80 29.04 -1.68 -7.29
C GLU A 80 30.07 -0.87 -8.10
N VAL A 81 30.25 -1.25 -9.38
CA VAL A 81 31.11 -0.48 -10.29
C VAL A 81 30.28 0.58 -10.98
N GLU A 82 30.65 1.83 -10.80
CA GLU A 82 30.06 2.99 -11.43
C GLU A 82 31.11 3.73 -12.28
N ALA A 83 30.67 4.55 -13.21
CA ALA A 83 31.55 5.37 -14.00
C ALA A 83 31.04 6.81 -14.13
N SER A 84 31.95 7.77 -14.07
CA SER A 84 31.73 9.13 -14.54
C SER A 84 32.31 9.24 -15.92
N ILE A 85 31.50 9.51 -16.93
CA ILE A 85 31.87 9.47 -18.35
C ILE A 85 31.81 10.90 -18.88
N LYS A 86 32.92 11.36 -19.45
CA LYS A 86 33.04 12.67 -20.07
C LYS A 86 33.27 12.49 -21.57
N VAL A 87 32.48 13.18 -22.35
CA VAL A 87 32.51 13.23 -23.83
C VAL A 87 32.62 14.67 -24.29
N ASN A 88 32.72 14.92 -25.60
CA ASN A 88 32.90 16.28 -26.14
C ASN A 88 31.80 17.26 -25.68
N GLN A 89 30.53 16.79 -25.61
CA GLN A 89 29.37 17.65 -25.33
C GLN A 89 28.90 17.63 -23.90
N GLY A 90 29.61 16.98 -22.97
CA GLY A 90 29.21 16.96 -21.54
C GLY A 90 29.69 15.74 -20.79
N SER A 91 29.09 15.52 -19.63
CA SER A 91 29.40 14.38 -18.78
C SER A 91 28.13 13.74 -18.22
N PHE A 92 28.19 12.44 -17.95
CA PHE A 92 27.09 11.67 -17.42
C PHE A 92 27.60 10.47 -16.60
N LYS A 93 26.70 9.87 -15.81
CA LYS A 93 27.01 8.70 -15.01
C LYS A 93 26.60 7.43 -15.74
N GLY A 94 27.40 6.38 -15.59
CA GLY A 94 27.11 5.04 -16.08
C GLY A 94 27.20 4.02 -14.94
N VAL A 95 26.40 2.98 -15.03
CA VAL A 95 26.48 1.81 -14.15
C VAL A 95 26.90 0.58 -14.94
N LEU A 96 27.63 -0.32 -14.30
CA LEU A 96 28.08 -1.56 -14.94
C LEU A 96 26.88 -2.33 -15.52
N SER A 97 27.03 -2.84 -16.75
CA SER A 97 25.99 -3.62 -17.43
C SER A 97 26.55 -4.98 -17.90
N PRO A 98 25.97 -6.11 -17.45
CA PRO A 98 24.89 -6.23 -16.45
C PRO A 98 25.34 -5.77 -15.05
N THR A 99 24.38 -5.23 -14.27
CA THR A 99 24.66 -4.79 -12.90
C THR A 99 25.08 -5.99 -12.03
N GLN A 100 26.18 -5.81 -11.29
CA GLN A 100 26.72 -6.84 -10.39
C GLN A 100 27.07 -6.21 -9.05
N ARG A 101 26.76 -6.93 -7.97
CA ARG A 101 27.12 -6.57 -6.58
C ARG A 101 28.23 -7.46 -6.08
N PHE A 102 29.18 -6.87 -5.40
CA PHE A 102 30.33 -7.54 -4.80
C PHE A 102 30.24 -7.40 -3.29
N LYS A 103 30.59 -8.46 -2.56
CA LYS A 103 30.55 -8.44 -1.09
C LYS A 103 31.70 -7.65 -0.49
N THR A 104 32.86 -7.66 -1.16
CA THR A 104 34.04 -6.93 -0.70
C THR A 104 34.64 -6.10 -1.82
N GLN A 105 35.44 -5.11 -1.43
CA GLN A 105 36.16 -4.26 -2.39
C GLN A 105 37.21 -5.07 -3.17
N GLU A 106 37.83 -6.06 -2.54
CA GLU A 106 38.82 -6.95 -3.17
C GLU A 106 38.18 -7.76 -4.30
N GLU A 107 36.97 -8.31 -4.09
CA GLU A 107 36.21 -9.00 -5.15
C GLU A 107 35.93 -8.08 -6.33
N LEU A 108 35.51 -6.83 -6.05
CA LEU A 108 35.28 -5.83 -7.09
C LEU A 108 36.55 -5.52 -7.89
N LEU A 109 37.68 -5.28 -7.18
CA LEU A 109 38.97 -4.97 -7.83
C LEU A 109 39.47 -6.14 -8.67
N ALA A 110 39.35 -7.36 -8.17
CA ALA A 110 39.68 -8.57 -8.92
C ALA A 110 38.82 -8.71 -10.18
N PHE A 111 37.52 -8.46 -10.09
CA PHE A 111 36.60 -8.45 -11.24
C PHE A 111 37.02 -7.39 -12.27
N VAL A 112 37.24 -6.14 -11.85
CA VAL A 112 37.64 -5.06 -12.74
C VAL A 112 38.97 -5.40 -13.46
N SER A 113 39.94 -5.92 -12.71
CA SER A 113 41.22 -6.36 -13.28
C SER A 113 41.09 -7.51 -14.28
N SER A 114 40.18 -8.48 -14.00
CA SER A 114 39.88 -9.58 -14.92
C SER A 114 39.30 -9.11 -16.26
N LYS A 115 38.71 -7.90 -16.29
CA LYS A 115 38.19 -7.23 -17.46
C LYS A 115 39.20 -6.27 -18.13
N GLN A 116 40.49 -6.42 -17.82
CA GLN A 116 41.58 -5.59 -18.34
C GLN A 116 41.38 -4.09 -18.07
N ALA A 117 40.67 -3.75 -17.03
CA ALA A 117 40.36 -2.40 -16.55
C ALA A 117 40.96 -2.13 -15.18
N LYS A 118 40.95 -0.87 -14.77
CA LYS A 118 41.39 -0.43 -13.43
C LYS A 118 40.43 0.61 -12.87
N ILE A 119 40.48 0.84 -11.58
CA ILE A 119 39.77 1.97 -10.93
C ILE A 119 40.53 3.26 -11.29
N GLY A 120 39.77 4.36 -11.48
CA GLY A 120 40.29 5.66 -11.88
C GLY A 120 40.07 5.97 -13.35
N ASN A 121 40.77 7.02 -13.84
CA ASN A 121 40.62 7.52 -15.19
C ASN A 121 41.20 6.57 -16.23
N GLN A 122 40.41 6.31 -17.26
CA GLN A 122 40.74 5.45 -18.39
C GLN A 122 40.11 5.98 -19.67
N GLU A 123 40.63 5.54 -20.79
CA GLU A 123 40.02 5.80 -22.08
C GLU A 123 38.91 4.78 -22.35
N GLY A 124 37.81 5.28 -22.87
CA GLY A 124 36.68 4.49 -23.30
C GLY A 124 36.13 4.99 -24.65
N ARG A 125 35.14 4.30 -25.14
CA ARG A 125 34.42 4.68 -26.37
C ARG A 125 32.94 4.41 -26.22
N ILE A 126 32.13 5.22 -26.88
CA ILE A 126 30.70 5.00 -27.02
C ILE A 126 30.51 3.78 -27.93
N ALA A 127 30.03 2.69 -27.35
CA ALA A 127 29.83 1.41 -28.03
C ALA A 127 28.47 1.32 -28.73
N ASP A 128 27.43 1.89 -28.13
CA ASP A 128 26.05 1.87 -28.65
C ASP A 128 25.23 3.05 -28.15
N VAL A 129 24.31 3.52 -28.96
CA VAL A 129 23.35 4.57 -28.62
C VAL A 129 21.97 4.16 -29.15
N GLN A 130 21.02 3.99 -28.27
CA GLN A 130 19.66 3.66 -28.63
C GLN A 130 18.71 4.70 -28.06
N THR A 131 17.93 5.34 -28.93
CA THR A 131 16.86 6.25 -28.53
C THR A 131 15.51 5.65 -28.90
N LYS A 132 14.60 5.60 -27.93
CA LYS A 132 13.23 5.08 -28.13
C LYS A 132 12.23 6.05 -27.55
N GLU A 133 11.21 6.38 -28.34
CA GLU A 133 10.06 7.10 -27.82
C GLU A 133 9.25 6.18 -26.93
N LYS A 134 8.92 6.67 -25.75
CA LYS A 134 8.08 6.00 -24.76
C LYS A 134 6.93 6.90 -24.33
N LYS A 135 5.83 6.28 -23.96
CA LYS A 135 4.67 6.98 -23.43
C LYS A 135 4.29 6.45 -22.06
N THR A 136 3.75 7.35 -21.24
CA THR A 136 3.13 7.00 -19.97
C THR A 136 1.68 7.47 -19.99
N ASN A 137 0.76 6.53 -19.83
CA ASN A 137 -0.66 6.83 -19.75
C ASN A 137 -0.99 7.63 -18.47
N SER A 138 -2.05 8.40 -18.51
CA SER A 138 -2.59 9.08 -17.31
C SER A 138 -2.97 8.09 -16.22
N PRO A 139 -2.99 8.50 -14.94
CA PRO A 139 -3.36 7.63 -13.82
C PRO A 139 -4.74 6.99 -14.01
N SER A 140 -4.94 5.81 -13.48
CA SER A 140 -6.28 5.21 -13.37
C SER A 140 -7.16 6.07 -12.46
N LEU A 141 -8.47 6.00 -12.66
CA LEU A 141 -9.43 6.59 -11.76
C LEU A 141 -9.36 5.90 -10.38
N PHE A 142 -10.03 6.47 -9.40
CA PHE A 142 -9.89 6.01 -8.02
C PHE A 142 -10.99 5.00 -7.64
N SER A 143 -10.58 3.88 -7.04
CA SER A 143 -11.36 3.18 -6.03
C SER A 143 -11.15 3.84 -4.66
N LEU A 144 -11.92 3.46 -3.65
CA LEU A 144 -11.77 4.01 -2.29
C LEU A 144 -10.36 3.81 -1.74
N SER A 145 -9.84 2.56 -1.73
CA SER A 145 -8.51 2.28 -1.20
C SER A 145 -7.40 3.00 -1.96
N SER A 146 -7.50 3.11 -3.28
CA SER A 146 -6.50 3.82 -4.07
C SER A 146 -6.49 5.33 -3.80
N LEU A 147 -7.68 5.93 -3.60
CA LEU A 147 -7.80 7.33 -3.18
C LEU A 147 -7.25 7.54 -1.77
N GLN A 148 -7.63 6.70 -0.81
CA GLN A 148 -7.11 6.75 0.56
C GLN A 148 -5.59 6.64 0.59
N SER A 149 -5.00 5.71 -0.18
CA SER A 149 -3.55 5.55 -0.30
C SER A 149 -2.88 6.80 -0.86
N LYS A 150 -3.46 7.38 -1.93
CA LYS A 150 -2.91 8.60 -2.56
C LYS A 150 -3.03 9.82 -1.64
N VAL A 151 -4.15 9.98 -0.95
CA VAL A 151 -4.38 11.06 0.02
C VAL A 151 -3.43 10.92 1.23
N ASN A 152 -3.23 9.71 1.75
CA ASN A 152 -2.24 9.47 2.80
C ASN A 152 -0.81 9.79 2.34
N GLN A 153 -0.44 9.42 1.11
CA GLN A 153 0.86 9.75 0.53
C GLN A 153 1.07 11.26 0.45
N LEU A 154 0.11 11.99 -0.11
CA LEU A 154 0.24 13.42 -0.40
C LEU A 154 0.02 14.31 0.83
N TYR A 155 -1.00 14.00 1.63
CA TYR A 155 -1.51 14.91 2.67
C TYR A 155 -1.40 14.33 4.08
N LYS A 156 -0.89 13.10 4.23
CA LYS A 156 -0.72 12.39 5.52
C LYS A 156 -2.04 12.18 6.28
N ALA A 157 -3.18 12.35 5.61
CA ALA A 157 -4.49 12.06 6.20
C ALA A 157 -4.72 10.56 6.35
N THR A 158 -5.45 10.16 7.39
CA THR A 158 -5.79 8.76 7.64
C THR A 158 -6.84 8.25 6.66
N ALA A 159 -6.96 6.93 6.54
CA ALA A 159 -8.01 6.31 5.73
C ALA A 159 -9.42 6.71 6.20
N SER A 160 -9.62 6.80 7.52
CA SER A 160 -10.89 7.22 8.13
C SER A 160 -11.20 8.69 7.85
N GLN A 161 -10.21 9.59 7.98
CA GLN A 161 -10.37 11.01 7.63
C GLN A 161 -10.71 11.19 6.16
N THR A 162 -10.04 10.46 5.28
CA THR A 162 -10.31 10.48 3.83
C THR A 162 -11.74 10.03 3.54
N LEU A 163 -12.20 8.93 4.13
CA LEU A 163 -13.56 8.43 3.94
C LEU A 163 -14.60 9.45 4.44
N LYS A 164 -14.37 10.07 5.60
CA LYS A 164 -15.27 11.10 6.16
C LYS A 164 -15.37 12.31 5.23
N ALA A 165 -14.23 12.80 4.73
CA ALA A 165 -14.21 13.92 3.78
C ALA A 165 -14.92 13.56 2.47
N MET A 166 -14.70 12.35 1.95
CA MET A 166 -15.39 11.83 0.76
C MET A 166 -16.90 11.72 0.95
N GLN A 167 -17.36 11.25 2.11
CA GLN A 167 -18.77 11.16 2.43
C GLN A 167 -19.43 12.56 2.37
N GLY A 168 -18.79 13.57 2.94
CA GLY A 168 -19.27 14.96 2.85
C GLY A 168 -19.32 15.48 1.42
N LEU A 169 -18.35 15.18 0.59
CA LEU A 169 -18.35 15.57 -0.83
C LEU A 169 -19.41 14.85 -1.65
N TYR A 170 -19.70 13.59 -1.32
CA TYR A 170 -20.80 12.82 -1.92
C TYR A 170 -22.17 13.40 -1.52
N GLU A 171 -22.40 13.67 -0.22
CA GLU A 171 -23.64 14.27 0.29
C GLU A 171 -23.88 15.68 -0.28
N ALA A 172 -22.80 16.43 -0.53
CA ALA A 172 -22.84 17.70 -1.25
C ALA A 172 -23.06 17.54 -2.77
N LYS A 173 -23.20 16.32 -3.27
CA LYS A 173 -23.40 15.97 -4.68
C LYS A 173 -22.27 16.42 -5.60
N LEU A 174 -21.05 16.48 -5.11
CA LEU A 174 -19.86 16.90 -5.86
C LEU A 174 -19.06 15.73 -6.40
N LEU A 175 -19.03 14.60 -5.68
CA LEU A 175 -18.39 13.38 -6.11
C LEU A 175 -19.38 12.20 -6.11
N SER A 176 -19.06 11.15 -6.87
CA SER A 176 -19.79 9.90 -6.87
C SER A 176 -19.66 9.15 -5.55
N TYR A 177 -20.39 8.05 -5.40
CA TYR A 177 -20.41 7.24 -4.18
C TYR A 177 -19.00 6.78 -3.77
N PRO A 178 -18.58 6.99 -2.50
CA PRO A 178 -17.20 6.78 -2.09
C PRO A 178 -16.77 5.31 -1.96
N ARG A 179 -17.72 4.41 -1.63
CA ARG A 179 -17.37 3.00 -1.36
C ARG A 179 -17.45 2.16 -2.62
N THR A 180 -16.45 2.30 -3.47
CA THR A 180 -16.30 1.54 -4.71
C THR A 180 -14.94 0.84 -4.74
N ASP A 181 -14.90 -0.38 -5.24
CA ASP A 181 -13.73 -1.23 -5.39
C ASP A 181 -13.07 -1.08 -6.77
N THR A 182 -13.80 -0.51 -7.73
CA THR A 182 -13.36 -0.44 -9.12
C THR A 182 -12.82 0.94 -9.50
N PRO A 183 -11.73 0.99 -10.29
CA PRO A 183 -11.24 2.20 -10.92
C PRO A 183 -11.85 2.46 -12.32
N PHE A 184 -12.92 1.73 -12.68
CA PHE A 184 -13.53 1.81 -13.99
C PHE A 184 -14.85 2.56 -13.97
N ILE A 185 -15.21 3.13 -15.13
CA ILE A 185 -16.51 3.76 -15.42
C ILE A 185 -17.17 3.07 -16.61
N THR A 186 -18.45 3.33 -16.82
CA THR A 186 -19.18 2.92 -18.03
C THR A 186 -19.08 3.99 -19.11
N GLU A 187 -19.60 3.69 -20.31
CA GLU A 187 -19.69 4.66 -21.41
C GLU A 187 -20.60 5.86 -21.06
N ASN A 188 -21.62 5.64 -20.23
CA ASN A 188 -22.52 6.71 -19.79
C ASN A 188 -21.78 7.74 -18.92
N GLU A 189 -20.96 7.29 -17.96
CA GLU A 189 -20.14 8.21 -17.15
C GLU A 189 -19.11 8.92 -18.02
N PHE A 190 -18.48 8.20 -18.97
CA PHE A 190 -17.55 8.83 -19.90
C PHE A 190 -18.20 9.94 -20.70
N ALA A 191 -19.40 9.69 -21.25
CA ALA A 191 -20.12 10.68 -22.06
C ALA A 191 -20.45 11.96 -21.25
N TYR A 192 -20.94 11.84 -20.01
CA TYR A 192 -21.21 13.03 -19.23
C TYR A 192 -19.95 13.76 -18.75
N LEU A 193 -18.87 13.02 -18.42
CA LEU A 193 -17.59 13.62 -18.06
C LEU A 193 -17.00 14.42 -19.23
N LYS A 194 -17.07 13.85 -20.44
CA LYS A 194 -16.68 14.53 -21.69
C LYS A 194 -17.48 15.82 -21.88
N ALA A 195 -18.80 15.77 -21.72
CA ALA A 195 -19.67 16.93 -21.87
C ALA A 195 -19.43 18.05 -20.83
N ASN A 196 -18.87 17.71 -19.66
CA ASN A 196 -18.58 18.67 -18.59
C ASN A 196 -17.07 18.99 -18.44
N PHE A 197 -16.23 18.55 -19.36
CA PHE A 197 -14.77 18.75 -19.31
C PHE A 197 -14.40 20.22 -19.11
N GLY A 198 -15.01 21.15 -19.86
CA GLY A 198 -14.74 22.58 -19.73
C GLY A 198 -15.05 23.16 -18.34
N LYS A 199 -16.05 22.62 -17.62
CA LYS A 199 -16.32 23.03 -16.23
C LYS A 199 -15.20 22.55 -15.28
N TYR A 200 -14.67 21.33 -15.50
CA TYR A 200 -13.61 20.77 -14.67
C TYR A 200 -12.27 21.47 -14.93
N SER A 201 -11.95 21.77 -16.19
CA SER A 201 -10.72 22.54 -16.52
C SER A 201 -10.81 23.97 -15.98
N GLY A 202 -11.98 24.61 -16.08
CA GLY A 202 -12.26 25.92 -15.47
C GLY A 202 -12.09 25.91 -13.95
N PHE A 203 -12.57 24.88 -13.23
CA PHE A 203 -12.33 24.71 -11.80
C PHE A 203 -10.83 24.61 -11.47
N LEU A 204 -10.03 23.97 -12.32
CA LEU A 204 -8.58 23.87 -12.13
C LEU A 204 -7.83 25.16 -12.48
N GLY A 205 -8.52 26.16 -13.05
CA GLY A 205 -7.90 27.40 -13.53
C GLY A 205 -6.95 27.18 -14.71
N LEU A 206 -7.20 26.16 -15.51
CA LEU A 206 -6.35 25.76 -16.63
C LEU A 206 -7.15 25.79 -17.93
N ASP A 207 -6.54 26.36 -18.98
CA ASP A 207 -7.06 26.25 -20.34
C ASP A 207 -6.47 24.97 -20.96
N LEU A 208 -7.30 23.92 -21.05
CA LEU A 208 -6.89 22.57 -21.44
C LEU A 208 -7.67 22.14 -22.68
N GLU A 209 -6.95 21.59 -23.63
CA GLU A 209 -7.53 20.98 -24.82
C GLU A 209 -7.82 19.48 -24.57
N MET A 210 -9.04 19.06 -24.91
CA MET A 210 -9.43 17.65 -24.87
C MET A 210 -8.90 16.96 -26.13
N VAL A 211 -7.99 15.99 -25.94
CA VAL A 211 -7.40 15.21 -27.04
C VAL A 211 -7.99 13.80 -27.11
N GLN A 212 -8.20 13.15 -25.96
CA GLN A 212 -8.75 11.80 -25.89
C GLN A 212 -10.28 11.86 -25.83
N THR A 213 -10.91 11.84 -26.99
CA THR A 213 -12.37 12.00 -27.11
C THR A 213 -13.13 10.68 -27.16
N GLU A 214 -12.44 9.55 -27.28
CA GLU A 214 -13.02 8.21 -27.36
C GLU A 214 -12.75 7.40 -26.08
N PRO A 215 -13.69 6.50 -25.69
CA PRO A 215 -13.53 5.65 -24.52
C PRO A 215 -12.29 4.74 -24.66
N ARG A 216 -11.40 4.80 -23.67
CA ARG A 216 -10.24 3.89 -23.59
C ARG A 216 -10.51 2.80 -22.56
N LYS A 217 -10.27 1.51 -22.90
CA LYS A 217 -10.46 0.35 -22.01
C LYS A 217 -9.75 0.46 -20.66
N ARG A 218 -8.72 1.32 -20.58
CA ARG A 218 -8.02 1.61 -19.33
C ARG A 218 -8.92 2.24 -18.27
N TYR A 219 -9.95 2.98 -18.68
CA TYR A 219 -10.86 3.73 -17.80
C TYR A 219 -12.31 3.30 -17.98
N VAL A 220 -12.69 2.94 -19.19
CA VAL A 220 -14.07 2.63 -19.57
C VAL A 220 -14.18 1.14 -19.86
N ASP A 221 -14.75 0.41 -18.89
CA ASP A 221 -15.00 -1.02 -19.00
C ASP A 221 -16.21 -1.39 -18.13
N GLY A 222 -17.39 -1.36 -18.73
CA GLY A 222 -18.66 -1.64 -18.05
C GLY A 222 -18.72 -3.06 -17.44
N SER A 223 -17.96 -4.02 -17.97
CA SER A 223 -17.92 -5.38 -17.40
C SER A 223 -17.25 -5.44 -16.03
N LYS A 224 -16.45 -4.43 -15.68
CA LYS A 224 -15.76 -4.28 -14.39
C LYS A 224 -16.46 -3.29 -13.44
N VAL A 225 -17.63 -2.82 -13.81
CA VAL A 225 -18.48 -1.97 -12.98
C VAL A 225 -19.68 -2.80 -12.56
N GLN A 226 -19.71 -3.23 -11.30
CA GLN A 226 -20.79 -4.04 -10.75
C GLN A 226 -21.89 -3.14 -10.17
N GLU A 227 -21.74 -2.72 -8.92
CA GLU A 227 -22.73 -1.88 -8.22
C GLU A 227 -22.42 -0.39 -8.36
N HIS A 228 -21.14 -0.03 -8.29
CA HIS A 228 -20.65 1.33 -8.30
C HIS A 228 -19.47 1.48 -9.26
N HIS A 229 -19.42 2.59 -9.98
CA HIS A 229 -18.27 2.98 -10.79
C HIS A 229 -17.19 3.70 -9.95
N ALA A 230 -16.05 3.99 -10.56
CA ALA A 230 -14.96 4.73 -9.93
C ALA A 230 -15.41 6.07 -9.31
N ILE A 231 -14.60 6.58 -8.38
CA ILE A 231 -14.81 7.90 -7.77
C ILE A 231 -14.47 8.98 -8.81
N ILE A 232 -15.49 9.73 -9.20
CA ILE A 232 -15.43 10.78 -10.23
C ILE A 232 -16.25 12.01 -9.80
N PRO A 233 -15.97 13.21 -10.36
CA PRO A 233 -16.80 14.38 -10.12
C PRO A 233 -18.16 14.22 -10.78
N THR A 234 -19.18 14.81 -10.17
CA THR A 234 -20.52 14.91 -10.74
C THR A 234 -20.60 16.05 -11.75
N LYS A 235 -21.76 16.24 -12.37
CA LYS A 235 -22.06 17.40 -13.27
C LYS A 235 -21.99 18.75 -12.53
N GLN A 236 -22.07 18.73 -11.21
CA GLN A 236 -22.03 19.90 -10.36
C GLN A 236 -20.59 20.23 -9.96
N VAL A 237 -20.15 21.44 -10.25
CA VAL A 237 -18.86 21.98 -9.80
C VAL A 237 -19.13 22.95 -8.65
N PRO A 238 -18.37 22.91 -7.55
CA PRO A 238 -18.60 23.78 -6.41
C PRO A 238 -18.39 25.25 -6.80
N THR A 239 -19.27 26.13 -6.31
CA THR A 239 -19.08 27.58 -6.37
C THR A 239 -17.98 28.00 -5.38
N GLU A 240 -17.46 29.23 -5.53
CA GLU A 240 -16.47 29.79 -4.57
C GLU A 240 -17.02 29.79 -3.13
N SER A 241 -18.29 30.12 -2.95
CA SER A 241 -18.94 30.06 -1.63
C SER A 241 -19.03 28.63 -1.07
N ALA A 242 -19.24 27.63 -1.92
CA ALA A 242 -19.23 26.23 -1.50
C ALA A 242 -17.80 25.77 -1.15
N LEU A 243 -16.81 26.17 -1.94
CA LEU A 243 -15.39 25.89 -1.65
C LEU A 243 -14.93 26.51 -0.34
N ALA A 244 -15.37 27.73 -0.03
CA ALA A 244 -15.04 28.41 1.23
C ALA A 244 -15.59 27.68 2.47
N LYS A 245 -16.70 26.94 2.33
CA LYS A 245 -17.30 26.16 3.42
C LYS A 245 -16.67 24.77 3.61
N MET A 246 -15.90 24.29 2.62
CA MET A 246 -15.21 23.01 2.72
C MET A 246 -14.00 23.12 3.65
N ASP A 247 -13.69 22.04 4.38
CA ASP A 247 -12.40 21.92 5.03
C ASP A 247 -11.26 21.74 4.01
N ASP A 248 -10.03 21.91 4.47
CA ASP A 248 -8.85 21.84 3.60
C ASP A 248 -8.69 20.46 2.95
N LEU A 249 -9.00 19.38 3.68
CA LEU A 249 -8.90 18.01 3.16
C LEU A 249 -9.95 17.75 2.08
N GLN A 250 -11.19 18.22 2.26
CA GLN A 250 -12.24 18.12 1.25
C GLN A 250 -11.86 18.83 -0.04
N ARG A 251 -11.32 20.07 0.04
CA ARG A 251 -10.85 20.80 -1.15
C ARG A 251 -9.73 20.06 -1.87
N LYS A 252 -8.75 19.54 -1.13
CA LYS A 252 -7.63 18.77 -1.69
C LYS A 252 -8.08 17.48 -2.38
N ILE A 253 -9.00 16.74 -1.75
CA ILE A 253 -9.56 15.50 -2.31
C ILE A 253 -10.36 15.82 -3.58
N TYR A 254 -11.25 16.82 -3.55
CA TYR A 254 -12.02 17.19 -4.71
C TYR A 254 -11.11 17.57 -5.89
N ALA A 255 -10.13 18.44 -5.66
CA ALA A 255 -9.16 18.83 -6.68
C ALA A 255 -8.36 17.64 -7.22
N LEU A 256 -7.95 16.69 -6.36
CA LEU A 256 -7.23 15.49 -6.77
C LEU A 256 -8.07 14.58 -7.67
N VAL A 257 -9.35 14.37 -7.32
CA VAL A 257 -10.28 13.57 -8.13
C VAL A 257 -10.55 14.25 -9.47
N VAL A 258 -10.79 15.56 -9.48
CA VAL A 258 -11.00 16.32 -10.72
C VAL A 258 -9.77 16.25 -11.62
N LYS A 259 -8.56 16.50 -11.07
CA LYS A 259 -7.28 16.37 -11.83
C LYS A 259 -7.13 14.98 -12.45
N THR A 260 -7.40 13.93 -11.69
CA THR A 260 -7.25 12.54 -12.17
C THR A 260 -8.28 12.23 -13.27
N THR A 261 -9.51 12.75 -13.13
CA THR A 261 -10.55 12.60 -14.16
C THR A 261 -10.23 13.37 -15.43
N VAL A 262 -9.80 14.63 -15.30
CA VAL A 262 -9.38 15.46 -16.46
C VAL A 262 -8.18 14.85 -17.17
N ALA A 263 -7.23 14.28 -16.43
CA ALA A 263 -6.04 13.61 -16.99
C ALA A 263 -6.39 12.51 -18.01
N MET A 264 -7.55 11.86 -17.84
CA MET A 264 -8.05 10.84 -18.77
C MET A 264 -8.26 11.38 -20.20
N PHE A 265 -8.60 12.66 -20.32
CA PHE A 265 -8.91 13.33 -21.60
C PHE A 265 -7.70 14.02 -22.24
N LEU A 266 -6.60 14.14 -21.50
CA LEU A 266 -5.36 14.78 -22.00
C LEU A 266 -4.48 13.79 -22.76
N PRO A 267 -3.51 14.31 -23.55
CA PRO A 267 -2.52 13.48 -24.20
C PRO A 267 -1.72 12.65 -23.18
N ASP A 268 -1.22 11.52 -23.61
CA ASP A 268 -0.24 10.76 -22.85
C ASP A 268 1.06 11.57 -22.67
N TYR A 269 1.80 11.33 -21.59
CA TYR A 269 3.13 11.88 -21.43
C TYR A 269 4.09 11.15 -22.34
N LEU A 270 4.73 11.89 -23.29
CA LEU A 270 5.71 11.34 -24.23
C LEU A 270 7.12 11.78 -23.87
N TYR A 271 8.05 10.87 -23.92
CA TYR A 271 9.46 11.15 -23.69
C TYR A 271 10.34 10.23 -24.54
N GLU A 272 11.51 10.73 -24.88
CA GLU A 272 12.57 9.90 -25.43
C GLU A 272 13.41 9.31 -24.29
N GLU A 273 13.58 7.99 -24.29
CA GLU A 273 14.55 7.30 -23.46
C GLU A 273 15.77 6.98 -24.30
N THR A 274 16.89 7.64 -23.97
CA THR A 274 18.19 7.38 -24.59
C THR A 274 19.00 6.47 -23.68
N LYS A 275 19.51 5.37 -24.23
CA LYS A 275 20.43 4.46 -23.59
C LYS A 275 21.77 4.57 -24.31
N ILE A 276 22.81 4.89 -23.55
CA ILE A 276 24.19 4.94 -24.06
C ILE A 276 24.95 3.78 -23.43
N GLN A 277 25.65 3.01 -24.24
CA GLN A 277 26.63 2.02 -23.78
C GLN A 277 28.03 2.54 -24.00
N THR A 278 28.82 2.64 -22.94
CA THR A 278 30.22 3.06 -22.99
C THR A 278 31.09 1.86 -22.65
N LYS A 279 32.04 1.52 -23.54
CA LYS A 279 33.00 0.43 -23.35
C LYS A 279 34.34 0.98 -22.85
N VAL A 280 34.88 0.34 -21.80
CA VAL A 280 36.22 0.58 -21.24
C VAL A 280 36.87 -0.77 -21.08
N ALA A 281 37.89 -1.06 -21.87
CA ALA A 281 38.47 -2.41 -22.01
C ALA A 281 37.33 -3.44 -22.24
N ASP A 282 37.15 -4.44 -21.35
CA ASP A 282 36.06 -5.40 -21.43
C ASP A 282 34.89 -5.10 -20.48
N LEU A 283 34.86 -3.91 -19.86
CA LEU A 283 33.71 -3.41 -19.11
C LEU A 283 32.74 -2.66 -20.03
N LEU A 284 31.45 -2.86 -19.77
CA LEU A 284 30.39 -2.12 -20.43
C LEU A 284 29.59 -1.35 -19.38
N PHE A 285 29.47 -0.03 -19.60
CA PHE A 285 28.66 0.85 -18.72
C PHE A 285 27.41 1.29 -19.46
N GLN A 286 26.26 1.22 -18.79
CA GLN A 286 25.00 1.71 -19.31
C GLN A 286 24.61 3.01 -18.63
N SER A 287 24.24 4.00 -19.43
CA SER A 287 23.66 5.26 -19.00
C SER A 287 22.27 5.43 -19.58
N ILE A 288 21.30 5.86 -18.78
CA ILE A 288 19.91 6.06 -19.23
C ILE A 288 19.53 7.51 -18.94
N GLY A 289 19.04 8.19 -19.97
CA GLY A 289 18.46 9.53 -19.88
C GLY A 289 17.04 9.56 -20.41
N LYS A 290 16.25 10.53 -19.95
CA LYS A 290 14.88 10.75 -20.43
C LYS A 290 14.71 12.23 -20.79
N THR A 291 14.30 12.48 -22.01
CA THR A 291 14.03 13.84 -22.51
C THR A 291 12.52 13.98 -22.77
N PRO A 292 11.79 14.82 -22.00
CA PRO A 292 10.38 15.05 -22.25
C PRO A 292 10.15 15.62 -23.65
N LYS A 293 9.17 15.08 -24.40
CA LYS A 293 8.69 15.59 -25.70
C LYS A 293 7.34 16.25 -25.58
N GLN A 294 6.45 15.68 -24.78
CA GLN A 294 5.10 16.18 -24.55
C GLN A 294 4.72 15.96 -23.09
N GLU A 295 4.43 17.03 -22.38
CA GLU A 295 4.03 17.00 -20.96
C GLU A 295 2.73 16.23 -20.72
N GLY A 296 1.78 16.37 -21.64
CA GLY A 296 0.49 15.68 -21.57
C GLY A 296 -0.20 15.89 -20.21
N TRP A 297 -0.76 14.82 -19.68
CA TRP A 297 -1.49 14.87 -18.41
C TRP A 297 -0.64 15.26 -17.19
N LYS A 298 0.70 15.17 -17.27
CA LYS A 298 1.58 15.54 -16.13
C LYS A 298 1.49 17.00 -15.74
N ILE A 299 1.04 17.88 -16.65
CA ILE A 299 0.83 19.31 -16.37
C ILE A 299 -0.08 19.55 -15.16
N LEU A 300 -1.05 18.65 -14.93
CA LEU A 300 -1.98 18.73 -13.80
C LEU A 300 -1.32 18.47 -12.42
N PHE A 301 -0.15 17.83 -12.38
CA PHE A 301 0.48 17.35 -11.16
C PHE A 301 1.84 17.99 -10.88
N LYS A 302 2.29 18.97 -11.67
CA LYS A 302 3.63 19.61 -11.55
C LYS A 302 3.97 20.12 -10.14
N GLN A 303 2.98 20.56 -9.36
CA GLN A 303 3.20 21.07 -8.01
C GLN A 303 3.34 19.97 -6.93
N GLN A 304 2.96 18.73 -7.26
CA GLN A 304 2.97 17.59 -6.32
C GLN A 304 4.27 16.79 -6.36
N THR A 305 5.14 17.03 -7.33
CA THR A 305 6.30 16.19 -7.65
C THR A 305 7.61 16.68 -7.07
N LYS A 306 7.62 17.32 -5.89
CA LYS A 306 8.91 17.62 -5.21
C LYS A 306 9.72 16.38 -4.82
N GLU A 307 9.07 15.21 -4.70
CA GLU A 307 9.73 13.94 -4.36
C GLU A 307 10.09 13.08 -5.59
N GLU A 308 9.59 13.37 -6.78
CA GLU A 308 9.97 12.69 -8.04
C GLU A 308 10.99 13.49 -8.83
N LYS A 309 11.94 14.13 -8.19
CA LYS A 309 13.26 14.29 -8.80
C LYS A 309 13.91 12.89 -8.76
N GLU A 310 13.37 11.95 -9.55
CA GLU A 310 14.22 10.88 -10.05
C GLU A 310 15.49 11.57 -10.59
N ASP A 311 16.64 11.00 -10.26
CA ASP A 311 17.93 11.33 -10.86
C ASP A 311 17.91 10.99 -12.35
N VAL A 312 17.00 11.59 -13.09
CA VAL A 312 16.92 11.46 -14.55
C VAL A 312 17.95 12.40 -15.11
N GLN A 313 19.13 11.86 -15.34
CA GLN A 313 20.17 12.64 -15.99
C GLN A 313 19.75 13.00 -17.43
N THR A 314 20.07 14.22 -17.84
CA THR A 314 20.02 14.61 -19.25
C THR A 314 21.30 14.15 -19.88
N LEU A 315 21.20 13.27 -20.87
CA LEU A 315 22.38 12.78 -21.60
C LEU A 315 22.74 13.76 -22.75
N PRO A 316 24.03 14.06 -22.95
CA PRO A 316 24.46 14.83 -24.11
C PRO A 316 24.29 14.01 -25.42
N LEU A 317 24.29 14.69 -26.55
CA LEU A 317 24.33 14.02 -27.82
C LEU A 317 25.72 13.39 -28.01
N VAL A 318 25.72 12.10 -28.33
CA VAL A 318 26.95 11.33 -28.57
C VAL A 318 26.81 10.50 -29.85
N ILE A 319 27.92 10.16 -30.47
CA ILE A 319 27.97 9.27 -31.64
C ILE A 319 28.69 7.97 -31.28
N ILE A 320 28.30 6.87 -31.95
CA ILE A 320 28.98 5.59 -31.80
C ILE A 320 30.44 5.74 -32.26
N GLY A 321 31.37 5.22 -31.46
CA GLY A 321 32.81 5.34 -31.67
C GLY A 321 33.45 6.59 -31.07
N GLU A 322 32.64 7.56 -30.56
CA GLU A 322 33.18 8.75 -29.88
C GLU A 322 34.06 8.38 -28.70
N HIS A 323 35.20 9.07 -28.58
CA HIS A 323 36.10 8.93 -27.44
C HIS A 323 35.46 9.44 -26.15
N ALA A 324 35.68 8.75 -25.06
CA ALA A 324 35.20 9.12 -23.73
C ALA A 324 36.33 8.99 -22.70
N GLU A 325 36.50 10.03 -21.89
CA GLU A 325 37.29 9.94 -20.67
C GLU A 325 36.38 9.33 -19.59
N VAL A 326 36.77 8.17 -19.03
CA VAL A 326 35.94 7.41 -18.10
C VAL A 326 36.66 7.25 -16.76
N ASP A 327 36.09 7.81 -15.70
CA ASP A 327 36.56 7.61 -14.35
C ASP A 327 35.74 6.47 -13.70
N VAL A 328 36.36 5.27 -13.65
CA VAL A 328 35.73 4.05 -13.08
C VAL A 328 35.88 4.07 -11.56
N LYS A 329 34.77 3.89 -10.85
CA LYS A 329 34.70 3.99 -9.38
C LYS A 329 34.14 2.73 -8.75
N SER A 330 34.67 2.41 -7.57
CA SER A 330 34.03 1.51 -6.63
C SER A 330 33.08 2.31 -5.75
N ALA A 331 31.79 2.03 -5.84
CA ALA A 331 30.77 2.67 -5.02
C ALA A 331 30.38 1.72 -3.90
N GLU A 332 30.70 2.08 -2.67
CA GLU A 332 30.23 1.37 -1.47
C GLU A 332 28.78 1.78 -1.17
N LYS A 333 27.93 0.79 -0.99
CA LYS A 333 26.51 0.93 -0.67
C LYS A 333 26.13 -0.03 0.46
N GLU A 334 25.01 0.23 1.11
CA GLU A 334 24.46 -0.68 2.12
C GLU A 334 23.07 -1.14 1.71
N THR A 335 22.75 -2.39 2.04
CA THR A 335 21.38 -2.87 1.95
C THR A 335 20.46 -2.05 2.86
N GLN A 336 19.22 -1.85 2.46
CA GLN A 336 18.26 -1.05 3.20
C GLN A 336 17.11 -1.93 3.72
N PRO A 337 16.63 -1.70 4.96
CA PRO A 337 15.47 -2.42 5.47
C PRO A 337 14.22 -2.08 4.66
N PRO A 338 13.21 -2.95 4.68
CA PRO A 338 11.92 -2.62 4.08
C PRO A 338 11.33 -1.38 4.77
N LYS A 339 10.60 -0.57 4.00
CA LYS A 339 9.96 0.63 4.58
C LYS A 339 8.80 0.24 5.49
N ALA A 340 8.68 0.90 6.66
CA ALA A 340 7.54 0.75 7.54
C ALA A 340 6.24 1.10 6.82
N PHE A 341 5.15 0.42 7.18
CA PHE A 341 3.84 0.73 6.63
C PHE A 341 3.37 2.13 7.06
N THR A 342 2.75 2.84 6.13
CA THR A 342 1.79 3.91 6.40
C THR A 342 0.38 3.35 6.24
N GLU A 343 -0.67 4.06 6.66
CA GLU A 343 -2.04 3.58 6.40
C GLU A 343 -2.27 3.36 4.90
N GLY A 344 -1.79 4.26 4.04
CA GLY A 344 -1.91 4.11 2.59
C GLY A 344 -1.21 2.89 2.02
N THR A 345 0.01 2.59 2.47
CA THR A 345 0.74 1.40 2.01
C THR A 345 0.20 0.11 2.62
N LEU A 346 -0.36 0.16 3.84
CA LEU A 346 -1.05 -0.98 4.43
C LEU A 346 -2.34 -1.32 3.66
N LEU A 347 -3.15 -0.32 3.29
CA LEU A 347 -4.34 -0.54 2.45
C LEU A 347 -3.97 -1.24 1.14
N THR A 348 -2.85 -0.81 0.51
CA THR A 348 -2.34 -1.46 -0.70
C THR A 348 -1.90 -2.89 -0.42
N ALA A 349 -1.19 -3.15 0.69
CA ALA A 349 -0.76 -4.49 1.08
C ALA A 349 -1.95 -5.40 1.38
N MET A 350 -2.98 -4.91 2.07
CA MET A 350 -4.22 -5.66 2.31
C MET A 350 -4.90 -6.04 1.00
N LYS A 351 -5.00 -5.11 0.04
CA LYS A 351 -5.59 -5.35 -1.29
C LYS A 351 -4.77 -6.33 -2.13
N THR A 352 -3.43 -6.27 -2.02
CA THR A 352 -2.50 -7.09 -2.80
C THR A 352 -1.81 -8.17 -1.97
N ALA A 353 -2.47 -8.67 -0.94
CA ALA A 353 -1.91 -9.69 -0.04
C ALA A 353 -1.48 -10.97 -0.77
N ASN A 354 -2.03 -11.22 -1.95
CA ASN A 354 -1.63 -12.29 -2.86
C ASN A 354 -0.16 -12.24 -3.30
N LYS A 355 0.48 -11.06 -3.28
CA LYS A 355 1.89 -10.90 -3.69
C LYS A 355 2.89 -11.28 -2.59
N THR A 356 2.42 -11.53 -1.39
CA THR A 356 3.24 -11.93 -0.23
C THR A 356 3.11 -13.42 0.10
N VAL A 357 2.39 -14.17 -0.71
CA VAL A 357 2.13 -15.60 -0.53
C VAL A 357 2.84 -16.35 -1.65
N ASP A 358 3.59 -17.38 -1.31
CA ASP A 358 4.37 -18.19 -2.26
C ASP A 358 3.57 -19.35 -2.89
N ASP A 359 2.34 -19.60 -2.42
CA ASP A 359 1.45 -20.64 -2.93
C ASP A 359 0.60 -20.13 -4.11
N GLU A 360 0.76 -20.75 -5.29
CA GLU A 360 0.06 -20.38 -6.52
C GLU A 360 -1.47 -20.49 -6.41
N GLU A 361 -1.99 -21.46 -5.66
CA GLU A 361 -3.43 -21.63 -5.45
C GLU A 361 -3.97 -20.51 -4.56
N ALA A 362 -3.26 -20.19 -3.49
CA ALA A 362 -3.58 -19.08 -2.60
C ALA A 362 -3.49 -17.72 -3.31
N ILE A 363 -2.54 -17.52 -4.23
CA ILE A 363 -2.43 -16.31 -5.07
C ILE A 363 -3.69 -16.13 -5.91
N LYS A 364 -4.17 -17.19 -6.59
CA LYS A 364 -5.40 -17.13 -7.40
C LYS A 364 -6.62 -16.79 -6.55
N ILE A 365 -6.75 -17.44 -5.40
CA ILE A 365 -7.84 -17.20 -4.44
C ILE A 365 -7.84 -15.75 -3.94
N LEU A 366 -6.68 -15.23 -3.54
CA LEU A 366 -6.55 -13.85 -3.07
C LEU A 366 -6.82 -12.81 -4.17
N GLN A 367 -6.55 -13.14 -5.42
CA GLN A 367 -6.94 -12.30 -6.56
C GLN A 367 -8.46 -12.25 -6.75
N GLU A 368 -9.15 -13.39 -6.58
CA GLU A 368 -10.61 -13.47 -6.70
C GLU A 368 -11.36 -12.78 -5.56
N VAL A 369 -10.81 -12.76 -4.36
CA VAL A 369 -11.43 -12.16 -3.16
C VAL A 369 -10.91 -10.76 -2.82
N GLU A 370 -10.06 -10.16 -3.68
CA GLU A 370 -9.50 -8.81 -3.49
C GLU A 370 -8.66 -8.61 -2.22
N GLY A 371 -7.99 -9.67 -1.73
CA GLY A 371 -7.09 -9.60 -0.59
C GLY A 371 -7.80 -9.69 0.78
N ILE A 372 -7.27 -9.00 1.78
CA ILE A 372 -7.77 -9.00 3.16
C ILE A 372 -8.76 -7.85 3.37
N GLY A 373 -9.97 -8.17 3.83
CA GLY A 373 -11.04 -7.19 4.02
C GLY A 373 -11.56 -6.61 2.70
N THR A 374 -12.69 -5.94 2.76
CA THR A 374 -13.30 -5.27 1.59
C THR A 374 -12.93 -3.78 1.56
N GLU A 375 -13.14 -3.14 0.42
CA GLU A 375 -12.94 -1.68 0.28
C GLU A 375 -13.71 -0.89 1.37
N ALA A 376 -14.91 -1.33 1.73
CA ALA A 376 -15.73 -0.68 2.74
C ALA A 376 -15.20 -0.85 4.18
N THR A 377 -14.45 -1.91 4.47
CA THR A 377 -14.09 -2.30 5.85
C THR A 377 -12.63 -2.08 6.21
N ARG A 378 -11.71 -1.98 5.24
CA ARG A 378 -10.26 -1.82 5.52
C ARG A 378 -9.94 -0.63 6.43
N ALA A 379 -10.54 0.53 6.15
CA ALA A 379 -10.30 1.73 6.97
C ALA A 379 -10.78 1.53 8.43
N SER A 380 -11.96 0.92 8.62
CA SER A 380 -12.49 0.65 9.98
C SER A 380 -11.68 -0.41 10.72
N ILE A 381 -11.08 -1.37 10.03
CA ILE A 381 -10.17 -2.36 10.63
C ILE A 381 -8.92 -1.67 11.15
N ILE A 382 -8.28 -0.79 10.36
CA ILE A 382 -7.11 -0.03 10.79
C ILE A 382 -7.46 0.85 12.00
N GLU A 383 -8.62 1.52 11.96
CA GLU A 383 -9.09 2.34 13.08
C GLU A 383 -9.34 1.52 14.35
N ALA A 384 -9.96 0.34 14.22
CA ALA A 384 -10.17 -0.57 15.34
C ALA A 384 -8.84 -1.06 15.95
N LEU A 385 -7.81 -1.32 15.15
CA LEU A 385 -6.48 -1.67 15.66
C LEU A 385 -5.85 -0.52 16.47
N LYS A 386 -6.05 0.73 16.04
CA LYS A 386 -5.58 1.92 16.80
C LYS A 386 -6.37 2.10 18.09
N GLN A 387 -7.71 2.03 18.04
CA GLN A 387 -8.59 2.19 19.22
C GLN A 387 -8.34 1.11 20.28
N LYS A 388 -8.00 -0.12 19.86
CA LYS A 388 -7.64 -1.22 20.76
C LYS A 388 -6.18 -1.14 21.24
N GLU A 389 -5.47 -0.10 20.84
CA GLU A 389 -4.08 0.14 21.20
C GLU A 389 -3.11 -0.96 20.74
N TYR A 390 -3.41 -1.67 19.64
CA TYR A 390 -2.49 -2.64 19.05
C TYR A 390 -1.44 -1.99 18.16
N ILE A 391 -1.81 -0.87 17.53
CA ILE A 391 -0.92 -0.06 16.70
C ILE A 391 -1.07 1.42 17.03
N GLN A 392 -0.03 2.18 16.74
CA GLN A 392 -0.01 3.63 16.83
C GLN A 392 0.60 4.24 15.58
N VAL A 393 0.32 5.52 15.33
CA VAL A 393 0.88 6.28 14.20
C VAL A 393 1.95 7.22 14.70
N ILE A 394 3.20 7.00 14.29
CA ILE A 394 4.34 7.88 14.61
C ILE A 394 4.93 8.42 13.31
N LYS A 395 4.89 9.73 13.10
CA LYS A 395 5.40 10.39 11.87
C LYS A 395 4.85 9.72 10.59
N ASN A 396 3.54 9.47 10.55
CA ASN A 396 2.83 8.80 9.46
C ASN A 396 3.22 7.33 9.23
N LYS A 397 3.95 6.70 10.14
CA LYS A 397 4.29 5.28 10.11
C LYS A 397 3.44 4.52 11.12
N LEU A 398 2.97 3.35 10.74
CA LEU A 398 2.31 2.42 11.65
C LEU A 398 3.37 1.67 12.45
N VAL A 399 3.20 1.67 13.76
CA VAL A 399 4.08 0.99 14.71
C VAL A 399 3.22 0.10 15.59
N VAL A 400 3.60 -1.16 15.74
CA VAL A 400 2.94 -2.09 16.65
C VAL A 400 3.33 -1.72 18.08
N THR A 401 2.35 -1.60 18.97
CA THR A 401 2.57 -1.34 20.40
C THR A 401 3.01 -2.62 21.12
N GLU A 402 3.46 -2.51 22.37
CA GLU A 402 3.76 -3.68 23.18
C GLU A 402 2.56 -4.62 23.31
N LYS A 403 1.36 -4.08 23.50
CA LYS A 403 0.12 -4.87 23.53
C LYS A 403 -0.11 -5.62 22.20
N GLY A 404 0.16 -4.97 21.08
CA GLY A 404 0.08 -5.58 19.76
C GLY A 404 1.12 -6.68 19.55
N LYS A 405 2.38 -6.46 19.99
CA LYS A 405 3.46 -7.45 19.92
C LYS A 405 3.10 -8.71 20.72
N LEU A 406 2.64 -8.54 21.97
CA LEU A 406 2.22 -9.64 22.82
C LEU A 406 1.12 -10.49 22.18
N LEU A 407 0.12 -9.84 21.58
CA LEU A 407 -0.94 -10.57 20.86
C LEU A 407 -0.37 -11.32 19.66
N CYS A 408 0.48 -10.68 18.84
CA CYS A 408 1.10 -11.33 17.68
C CYS A 408 1.93 -12.54 18.06
N GLN A 409 2.74 -12.45 19.10
CA GLN A 409 3.52 -13.57 19.63
C GLN A 409 2.61 -14.70 20.14
N ALA A 410 1.52 -14.35 20.84
CA ALA A 410 0.58 -15.34 21.36
C ALA A 410 -0.17 -16.11 20.27
N VAL A 411 -0.43 -15.48 19.10
CA VAL A 411 -1.17 -16.11 18.00
C VAL A 411 -0.28 -16.71 16.92
N GLU A 412 1.03 -16.57 17.02
CA GLU A 412 1.99 -16.94 15.97
C GLU A 412 1.89 -18.41 15.54
N SER A 413 1.70 -19.33 16.47
CA SER A 413 1.54 -20.77 16.22
C SER A 413 0.23 -21.09 15.47
N GLN A 414 -0.75 -20.19 15.47
CA GLN A 414 -2.09 -20.40 14.93
C GLN A 414 -2.25 -19.75 13.54
N HIS A 415 -1.73 -20.42 12.50
CA HIS A 415 -1.74 -19.90 11.12
C HIS A 415 -3.12 -19.48 10.61
N LEU A 416 -4.20 -20.13 11.07
CA LEU A 416 -5.58 -19.75 10.71
C LEU A 416 -5.96 -18.36 11.19
N LEU A 417 -5.32 -17.85 12.25
CA LEU A 417 -5.56 -16.50 12.77
C LEU A 417 -4.60 -15.46 12.22
N THR A 418 -3.43 -15.87 11.73
CA THR A 418 -2.37 -14.94 11.28
C THR A 418 -2.27 -14.83 9.77
N SER A 419 -2.72 -15.86 9.02
CA SER A 419 -2.54 -15.97 7.58
C SER A 419 -3.57 -15.19 6.77
N ALA A 420 -3.08 -14.34 5.87
CA ALA A 420 -3.88 -13.70 4.82
C ALA A 420 -4.53 -14.72 3.88
N GLU A 421 -3.80 -15.81 3.57
CA GLU A 421 -4.25 -16.90 2.71
C GLU A 421 -5.48 -17.60 3.28
N MET A 422 -5.46 -17.92 4.58
CA MET A 422 -6.60 -18.59 5.22
C MET A 422 -7.83 -17.68 5.24
N THR A 423 -7.65 -16.38 5.45
CA THR A 423 -8.74 -15.40 5.33
C THR A 423 -9.36 -15.44 3.93
N ALA A 424 -8.52 -15.53 2.90
CA ALA A 424 -8.98 -15.63 1.51
C ALA A 424 -9.69 -16.93 1.22
N LYS A 425 -9.18 -18.07 1.66
CA LYS A 425 -9.85 -19.38 1.52
C LYS A 425 -11.25 -19.38 2.13
N TRP A 426 -11.43 -18.72 3.27
CA TRP A 426 -12.73 -18.56 3.88
C TRP A 426 -13.68 -17.72 3.04
N GLU A 427 -13.23 -16.56 2.56
CA GLU A 427 -14.05 -15.69 1.69
C GLU A 427 -14.45 -16.42 0.41
N THR A 428 -13.54 -17.20 -0.18
CA THR A 428 -13.83 -18.02 -1.36
C THR A 428 -14.93 -19.03 -1.07
N TYR A 429 -14.85 -19.72 0.08
CA TYR A 429 -15.89 -20.68 0.44
C TYR A 429 -17.24 -19.99 0.73
N LEU A 430 -17.22 -18.83 1.38
CA LEU A 430 -18.42 -18.02 1.58
C LEU A 430 -19.08 -17.62 0.24
N LYS A 431 -18.28 -17.20 -0.75
CA LYS A 431 -18.78 -16.92 -2.11
C LYS A 431 -19.37 -18.16 -2.77
N LYS A 432 -18.80 -19.38 -2.53
CA LYS A 432 -19.40 -20.64 -3.02
C LYS A 432 -20.79 -20.86 -2.42
N ILE A 433 -21.02 -20.53 -1.14
CA ILE A 433 -22.37 -20.58 -0.53
C ILE A 433 -23.31 -19.65 -1.29
N GLY A 434 -22.91 -18.40 -1.56
CA GLY A 434 -23.70 -17.45 -2.34
C GLY A 434 -24.03 -17.91 -3.77
N LYS A 435 -23.18 -18.77 -4.36
CA LYS A 435 -23.38 -19.38 -5.68
C LYS A 435 -24.12 -20.73 -5.63
N ARG A 436 -24.56 -21.21 -4.48
CA ARG A 436 -25.14 -22.56 -4.25
C ARG A 436 -24.16 -23.73 -4.47
N GLU A 437 -22.86 -23.45 -4.45
CA GLU A 437 -21.77 -24.44 -4.63
C GLU A 437 -21.15 -24.86 -3.28
N GLY A 438 -21.52 -24.19 -2.19
CA GLY A 438 -21.04 -24.43 -0.84
C GLY A 438 -22.18 -24.71 0.15
N ASN A 439 -21.83 -25.28 1.31
CA ASN A 439 -22.78 -25.64 2.37
C ASN A 439 -22.48 -24.84 3.64
N GLN A 440 -23.48 -24.08 4.11
CA GLN A 440 -23.40 -23.24 5.33
C GLN A 440 -23.10 -24.09 6.58
N GLU A 441 -23.82 -25.21 6.76
CA GLU A 441 -23.71 -26.02 7.98
C GLU A 441 -22.32 -26.67 8.10
N ASN A 442 -21.79 -27.17 6.98
CA ASN A 442 -20.42 -27.70 6.93
C ASN A 442 -19.37 -26.64 7.28
N PHE A 443 -19.54 -25.42 6.76
CA PHE A 443 -18.63 -24.33 7.06
C PHE A 443 -18.64 -23.99 8.56
N ILE A 444 -19.82 -23.80 9.15
CA ILE A 444 -19.96 -23.48 10.57
C ILE A 444 -19.43 -24.64 11.44
N THR A 445 -19.64 -25.89 11.04
CA THR A 445 -19.10 -27.07 11.73
C THR A 445 -17.57 -27.04 11.74
N ASN A 446 -16.93 -26.67 10.64
CA ASN A 446 -15.46 -26.54 10.58
C ASN A 446 -14.95 -25.39 11.46
N ILE A 447 -15.69 -24.28 11.54
CA ILE A 447 -15.37 -23.19 12.47
C ILE A 447 -15.44 -23.68 13.94
N LYS A 448 -16.47 -24.43 14.29
CA LYS A 448 -16.59 -25.00 15.65
C LYS A 448 -15.43 -25.96 15.97
N LYS A 449 -15.05 -26.83 15.02
CA LYS A 449 -13.86 -27.71 15.19
C LYS A 449 -12.59 -26.89 15.40
N PHE A 450 -12.40 -25.80 14.64
CA PHE A 450 -11.27 -24.93 14.82
C PHE A 450 -11.26 -24.27 16.21
N ILE A 451 -12.41 -23.84 16.72
CA ILE A 451 -12.52 -23.27 18.07
C ILE A 451 -12.15 -24.31 19.13
N VAL A 452 -12.60 -25.56 18.99
CA VAL A 452 -12.21 -26.66 19.90
C VAL A 452 -10.70 -26.86 19.87
N HIS A 453 -10.09 -26.89 18.68
CA HIS A 453 -8.62 -26.94 18.56
C HIS A 453 -7.93 -25.80 19.28
N LEU A 454 -8.43 -24.55 19.16
CA LEU A 454 -7.87 -23.41 19.88
C LEU A 454 -7.96 -23.58 21.40
N LEU A 455 -9.10 -24.09 21.91
CA LEU A 455 -9.28 -24.33 23.35
C LEU A 455 -8.28 -25.33 23.91
N GLU A 456 -7.85 -26.29 23.12
CA GLU A 456 -6.86 -27.32 23.48
C GLU A 456 -5.42 -26.84 23.31
N ALA A 457 -5.12 -26.14 22.21
CA ALA A 457 -3.75 -25.76 21.83
C ALA A 457 -3.25 -24.50 22.54
N VAL A 458 -4.07 -23.44 22.61
CA VAL A 458 -3.65 -22.10 23.04
C VAL A 458 -3.09 -22.06 24.46
N PRO A 459 -3.65 -22.77 25.48
CA PRO A 459 -3.06 -22.77 26.81
C PRO A 459 -1.61 -23.26 26.80
N ASN A 460 -1.34 -24.36 26.10
CA ASN A 460 0.01 -24.94 25.98
C ASN A 460 0.96 -24.03 25.17
N ASP A 461 0.46 -23.36 24.14
CA ASP A 461 1.26 -22.47 23.33
C ASP A 461 1.67 -21.23 24.13
N ILE A 462 0.74 -20.61 24.85
CA ILE A 462 1.02 -19.43 25.69
C ILE A 462 1.91 -19.82 26.89
N GLU A 463 1.78 -21.03 27.42
CA GLU A 463 2.63 -21.50 28.53
C GLU A 463 4.11 -21.47 28.15
N LYS A 464 4.47 -21.79 26.92
CA LYS A 464 5.85 -21.79 26.40
C LYS A 464 6.43 -20.39 26.19
N LEU A 465 5.58 -19.36 26.12
CA LEU A 465 6.01 -17.99 25.87
C LEU A 465 6.56 -17.35 27.15
N ASN A 466 7.61 -16.57 26.97
CA ASN A 466 8.25 -15.80 28.03
C ASN A 466 7.88 -14.30 27.87
N PHE A 467 7.32 -13.71 28.90
CA PHE A 467 6.94 -12.31 28.97
C PHE A 467 7.74 -11.51 30.01
N SER A 468 8.94 -11.98 30.39
CA SER A 468 9.81 -11.32 31.38
C SER A 468 10.09 -9.87 31.03
N ASP A 469 10.43 -9.58 29.79
CA ASP A 469 10.75 -8.23 29.32
C ASP A 469 9.54 -7.27 29.49
N TYR A 470 8.35 -7.76 29.21
CA TYR A 470 7.12 -7.00 29.44
C TYR A 470 6.89 -6.73 30.92
N GLN A 471 7.09 -7.73 31.77
CA GLN A 471 6.91 -7.59 33.22
C GLN A 471 7.91 -6.59 33.80
N GLU A 472 9.20 -6.70 33.46
CA GLU A 472 10.23 -5.74 33.86
C GLU A 472 9.93 -4.31 33.39
N GLN A 473 9.43 -4.15 32.16
CA GLN A 473 9.05 -2.83 31.66
C GLN A 473 7.89 -2.26 32.44
N LYS A 474 6.89 -3.08 32.76
CA LYS A 474 5.72 -2.65 33.58
C LYS A 474 6.10 -2.30 35.00
N GLU A 475 7.03 -3.02 35.61
CA GLU A 475 7.59 -2.68 36.91
C GLU A 475 8.31 -1.33 36.88
N LYS A 476 9.16 -1.10 35.87
CA LYS A 476 9.85 0.20 35.68
C LYS A 476 8.88 1.35 35.42
N GLU A 477 7.78 1.11 34.68
CA GLU A 477 6.72 2.10 34.47
C GLU A 477 5.93 2.38 35.77
N ALA A 478 5.63 1.34 36.54
CA ALA A 478 4.96 1.47 37.83
C ALA A 478 5.82 2.26 38.83
N GLU A 479 7.13 1.97 38.90
CA GLU A 479 8.07 2.72 39.74
C GLU A 479 8.14 4.19 39.35
N LYS A 480 8.21 4.49 38.05
CA LYS A 480 8.20 5.89 37.54
C LYS A 480 6.91 6.64 37.81
N SER A 481 5.80 5.92 38.01
CA SER A 481 4.51 6.53 38.33
C SER A 481 4.36 6.91 39.80
N ILE A 482 5.30 6.48 40.68
CA ILE A 482 5.28 6.77 42.10
C ILE A 482 5.75 8.22 42.30
N VAL A 483 4.84 9.05 42.81
CA VAL A 483 5.12 10.47 43.09
C VAL A 483 5.44 10.74 44.57
N GLY A 484 5.26 9.74 45.45
CA GLY A 484 5.56 9.85 46.88
C GLY A 484 4.89 8.77 47.70
N LYS A 485 5.01 8.85 49.04
CA LYS A 485 4.34 7.98 49.96
C LYS A 485 3.17 8.67 50.67
N CYS A 486 2.08 7.95 50.87
CA CYS A 486 0.93 8.47 51.58
C CYS A 486 1.30 8.76 53.05
N PRO A 487 1.11 9.98 53.59
CA PRO A 487 1.48 10.31 54.95
C PRO A 487 0.59 9.60 56.00
N LYS A 488 -0.56 9.04 55.62
CA LYS A 488 -1.48 8.32 56.52
C LYS A 488 -1.24 6.82 56.59
N CYS A 489 -0.91 6.15 55.47
CA CYS A 489 -0.78 4.70 55.40
C CYS A 489 0.57 4.19 54.90
N GLY A 490 1.50 5.08 54.47
CA GLY A 490 2.80 4.69 53.97
C GLY A 490 2.84 4.10 52.56
N ASN A 491 1.69 3.83 51.94
CA ASN A 491 1.61 3.27 50.59
C ASN A 491 2.03 4.26 49.52
N ASN A 492 2.51 3.74 48.38
CA ASN A 492 2.90 4.58 47.25
C ASN A 492 1.70 5.35 46.67
N ILE A 493 1.90 6.65 46.47
CA ILE A 493 1.00 7.51 45.69
C ILE A 493 1.46 7.45 44.27
N VAL A 494 0.57 7.02 43.36
CA VAL A 494 0.89 6.86 41.93
C VAL A 494 0.13 7.89 41.08
N LEU A 495 0.79 8.42 40.08
CA LEU A 495 0.17 9.28 39.08
C LEU A 495 -0.63 8.40 38.12
N LYS A 496 -1.95 8.52 38.12
CA LYS A 496 -2.81 7.90 37.09
C LYS A 496 -3.13 8.93 36.02
N LYS A 497 -2.94 8.58 34.74
CA LYS A 497 -3.50 9.37 33.63
C LYS A 497 -5.02 9.28 33.76
N SER A 498 -5.71 10.42 33.88
CA SER A 498 -7.17 10.45 33.71
C SER A 498 -7.49 10.20 32.23
N PHE A 499 -8.54 9.41 32.01
CA PHE A 499 -9.11 9.20 30.68
C PHE A 499 -9.85 10.44 30.19
#